data_3cbdecc7e22b0a8a31c40147e6a6c04f
#
_entry.id   3cbdecc7e22b0a8a31c40147e6a6c04f
#
_cell.length_a   1.000
_cell.length_b   1.000
_cell.length_c   1.000
_cell.angle_alpha   90.00
_cell.angle_beta   90.00
_cell.angle_gamma   90.00
#
_symmetry.space_group_name_H-M   'P 1'
#
loop_
_entity.id
_entity.type
_entity.pdbx_description
1 polymer ?
#
loop_
_entity_poly.entity_id
_entity_poly.type
_entity_poly.pdbx_seq_one_letter_code
_entity_poly.pdbx_strand_id
1 'polypeptide(L)'
;MKRTLCTITAILVTIVLFAQNDEKVRWSPEFSAKAFVSIYHGSYEITAGARINDNVFGLGSGYGMEFWDAYPADVRKIPVYGFYRRYFPLGQKKRFLLFGEATLGGEYVYKISGHIQEVENFKKTPYWKLRASLTPGIALRLFRNTSIYLAPTLEVLHPLEFLPGITAGVNVGF
;
A
#
# COMPACT_ATOMS: atom_id res chain seq x y z
N MET A 1 23.45 -2.56 -9.95
CA MET A 1 22.38 -1.84 -10.67
C MET A 1 21.89 -2.52 -11.96
N LYS A 2 22.76 -2.92 -12.94
CA LYS A 2 22.29 -3.55 -14.20
C LYS A 2 21.51 -4.87 -14.00
N ARG A 3 21.93 -5.74 -13.06
CA ARG A 3 21.24 -7.02 -12.79
C ARG A 3 19.84 -6.84 -12.20
N THR A 4 19.65 -5.87 -11.29
CA THR A 4 18.35 -5.58 -10.68
C THR A 4 17.35 -5.04 -11.70
N LEU A 5 17.82 -4.20 -12.65
CA LEU A 5 16.98 -3.68 -13.72
C LEU A 5 16.49 -4.78 -14.65
N CYS A 6 17.39 -5.72 -15.05
CA CYS A 6 17.02 -6.88 -15.85
C CYS A 6 15.98 -7.79 -15.18
N THR A 7 16.10 -8.00 -13.87
CA THR A 7 15.14 -8.83 -13.11
C THR A 7 13.76 -8.17 -13.06
N ILE A 8 13.68 -6.86 -12.81
CA ILE A 8 12.42 -6.11 -12.79
C ILE A 8 11.78 -6.11 -14.19
N THR A 9 12.58 -5.90 -15.25
CA THR A 9 12.09 -5.95 -16.62
C THR A 9 11.59 -7.35 -17.01
N ALA A 10 12.29 -8.41 -16.61
CA ALA A 10 11.86 -9.79 -16.85
C ALA A 10 10.54 -10.11 -16.14
N ILE A 11 10.37 -9.68 -14.89
CA ILE A 11 9.12 -9.85 -14.13
C ILE A 11 7.97 -9.10 -14.81
N LEU A 12 8.17 -7.85 -15.24
CA LEU A 12 7.17 -7.06 -15.95
C LEU A 12 6.78 -7.71 -17.29
N VAL A 13 7.76 -8.18 -18.08
CA VAL A 13 7.51 -8.87 -19.35
C VAL A 13 6.77 -10.18 -19.12
N THR A 14 7.11 -10.94 -18.08
CA THR A 14 6.42 -12.19 -17.73
C THR A 14 4.96 -11.91 -17.33
N ILE A 15 4.69 -10.86 -16.55
CA ILE A 15 3.33 -10.44 -16.19
C ILE A 15 2.52 -10.06 -17.45
N VAL A 16 3.12 -9.33 -18.38
CA VAL A 16 2.48 -8.94 -19.65
C VAL A 16 2.21 -10.15 -20.54
N LEU A 17 3.15 -11.11 -20.64
CA LEU A 17 2.98 -12.33 -21.44
C LEU A 17 1.90 -13.26 -20.87
N PHE A 18 1.78 -13.39 -19.54
CA PHE A 18 0.68 -14.14 -18.90
C PHE A 18 -0.69 -13.46 -19.07
N ALA A 19 -0.73 -12.14 -19.32
CA ALA A 19 -1.98 -11.41 -19.58
C ALA A 19 -2.51 -11.61 -21.02
N GLN A 20 -1.74 -12.22 -21.92
CA GLN A 20 -2.11 -12.39 -23.34
C GLN A 20 -2.91 -13.67 -23.65
N ASN A 21 -3.28 -14.51 -22.67
CA ASN A 21 -4.08 -15.69 -22.92
C ASN A 21 -5.58 -15.34 -23.05
N ASP A 22 -6.03 -15.20 -24.26
CA ASP A 22 -7.31 -15.44 -24.95
C ASP A 22 -8.67 -14.99 -24.35
N GLU A 23 -8.77 -14.34 -23.19
CA GLU A 23 -9.94 -13.54 -22.85
C GLU A 23 -9.66 -12.07 -23.14
N LYS A 24 -10.62 -11.35 -23.77
CA LYS A 24 -10.52 -9.89 -24.00
C LYS A 24 -10.06 -9.20 -22.75
N VAL A 25 -8.75 -8.91 -22.66
CA VAL A 25 -8.11 -8.24 -21.52
C VAL A 25 -8.79 -6.89 -21.34
N ARG A 26 -9.63 -6.78 -20.33
CA ARG A 26 -10.27 -5.52 -19.96
C ARG A 26 -9.29 -4.75 -19.09
N TRP A 27 -8.72 -3.71 -19.65
CA TRP A 27 -7.89 -2.78 -18.95
C TRP A 27 -8.69 -1.55 -18.51
N SER A 28 -8.46 -1.08 -17.29
CA SER A 28 -9.01 0.18 -16.81
C SER A 28 -8.09 0.80 -15.73
N PRO A 29 -8.01 2.13 -15.64
CA PRO A 29 -7.34 2.78 -14.53
C PRO A 29 -8.13 2.59 -13.23
N GLU A 30 -7.42 2.46 -12.12
CA GLU A 30 -7.98 2.43 -10.77
C GLU A 30 -7.22 3.38 -9.86
N PHE A 31 -7.95 4.22 -9.15
CA PHE A 31 -7.42 5.13 -8.14
C PHE A 31 -7.98 4.74 -6.77
N SER A 32 -7.19 4.92 -5.71
CA SER A 32 -7.73 4.79 -4.38
C SER A 32 -7.18 5.83 -3.41
N ALA A 33 -8.00 6.16 -2.41
CA ALA A 33 -7.58 6.89 -1.24
C ALA A 33 -7.82 5.98 -0.03
N LYS A 34 -6.83 5.86 0.85
CA LYS A 34 -6.89 5.01 2.03
C LYS A 34 -6.27 5.67 3.25
N ALA A 35 -6.79 5.29 4.42
CA ALA A 35 -6.21 5.61 5.71
C ALA A 35 -5.80 4.29 6.40
N PHE A 36 -4.61 4.26 6.94
CA PHE A 36 -4.11 3.18 7.78
C PHE A 36 -3.93 3.70 9.19
N VAL A 37 -4.34 2.92 10.18
CA VAL A 37 -4.18 3.24 11.60
C VAL A 37 -3.71 1.99 12.34
N SER A 38 -2.63 2.13 13.09
CA SER A 38 -2.14 1.18 14.08
C SER A 38 -2.02 1.86 15.45
N ILE A 39 -1.56 1.15 16.46
CA ILE A 39 -1.38 1.70 17.82
C ILE A 39 -0.38 2.88 17.83
N TYR A 40 0.66 2.82 16.99
CA TYR A 40 1.75 3.81 17.01
C TYR A 40 1.92 4.57 15.69
N HIS A 41 1.09 4.27 14.70
CA HIS A 41 1.28 4.78 13.35
C HIS A 41 -0.06 5.07 12.67
N GLY A 42 -0.14 6.21 11.98
CA GLY A 42 -1.23 6.54 11.07
C GLY A 42 -0.71 7.05 9.74
N SER A 43 -1.39 6.71 8.64
CA SER A 43 -1.10 7.28 7.32
C SER A 43 -2.35 7.53 6.50
N TYR A 44 -2.26 8.54 5.62
CA TYR A 44 -3.21 8.79 4.54
C TYR A 44 -2.47 8.59 3.22
N GLU A 45 -3.00 7.75 2.36
CA GLU A 45 -2.31 7.33 1.15
C GLU A 45 -3.24 7.41 -0.06
N ILE A 46 -2.67 7.75 -1.19
CA ILE A 46 -3.33 7.69 -2.50
C ILE A 46 -2.58 6.68 -3.37
N THR A 47 -3.31 5.95 -4.18
CA THR A 47 -2.74 5.02 -5.15
C THR A 47 -3.31 5.24 -6.54
N ALA A 48 -2.49 4.97 -7.54
CA ALA A 48 -2.89 4.94 -8.93
C ALA A 48 -2.36 3.66 -9.58
N GLY A 49 -3.20 2.96 -10.31
CA GLY A 49 -2.84 1.68 -10.91
C GLY A 49 -3.62 1.34 -12.17
N ALA A 50 -3.20 0.26 -12.78
CA ALA A 50 -3.86 -0.38 -13.90
C ALA A 50 -4.55 -1.65 -13.41
N ARG A 51 -5.86 -1.73 -13.64
CA ARG A 51 -6.65 -2.92 -13.39
C ARG A 51 -6.71 -3.76 -14.66
N ILE A 52 -6.32 -5.01 -14.54
CA ILE A 52 -6.39 -6.03 -15.59
C ILE A 52 -7.25 -7.16 -15.04
N ASN A 53 -8.49 -7.28 -15.52
CA ASN A 53 -9.50 -8.18 -14.96
C ASN A 53 -9.71 -7.92 -13.45
N ASP A 54 -9.37 -8.89 -12.59
CA ASP A 54 -9.48 -8.79 -11.14
C ASP A 54 -8.15 -8.44 -10.45
N ASN A 55 -7.11 -8.14 -11.21
CA ASN A 55 -5.78 -7.78 -10.70
C ASN A 55 -5.51 -6.29 -10.91
N VAL A 56 -4.90 -5.63 -9.92
CA VAL A 56 -4.49 -4.23 -10.00
C VAL A 56 -3.02 -4.12 -9.62
N PHE A 57 -2.27 -3.41 -10.44
CA PHE A 57 -0.86 -3.09 -10.21
C PHE A 57 -0.69 -1.58 -10.25
N GLY A 58 0.09 -1.02 -9.36
CA GLY A 58 0.27 0.41 -9.36
C GLY A 58 1.30 0.92 -8.37
N LEU A 59 1.24 2.23 -8.19
CA LEU A 59 2.11 2.96 -7.27
C LEU A 59 1.25 3.69 -6.24
N GLY A 60 1.81 3.88 -5.06
CA GLY A 60 1.18 4.63 -3.99
C GLY A 60 2.16 5.56 -3.29
N SER A 61 1.61 6.62 -2.74
CA SER A 61 2.31 7.55 -1.89
C SER A 61 1.33 8.20 -0.92
N GLY A 62 1.85 8.93 0.07
CA GLY A 62 0.99 9.57 1.05
C GLY A 62 1.76 10.35 2.11
N TYR A 63 1.11 10.49 3.24
CA TYR A 63 1.63 11.14 4.42
C TYR A 63 1.41 10.25 5.64
N GLY A 64 2.46 9.99 6.42
CA GLY A 64 2.39 9.21 7.64
C GLY A 64 2.94 9.93 8.85
N MET A 65 2.42 9.55 10.01
CA MET A 65 2.83 10.01 11.33
C MET A 65 3.04 8.82 12.25
N GLU A 66 4.04 8.89 13.11
CA GLU A 66 4.19 7.96 14.25
C GLU A 66 3.83 8.68 15.54
N PHE A 67 3.08 7.99 16.40
CA PHE A 67 2.67 8.46 17.73
C PHE A 67 3.39 7.59 18.76
N TRP A 68 4.16 8.18 19.63
CA TRP A 68 4.83 7.46 20.72
C TRP A 68 4.25 7.92 22.05
N ASP A 69 3.48 7.04 22.73
CA ASP A 69 2.83 7.36 24.00
C ASP A 69 3.82 7.70 25.12
N ALA A 70 5.03 7.14 25.11
CA ALA A 70 6.01 7.34 26.16
C ALA A 70 6.83 8.64 26.02
N TYR A 71 6.91 9.18 24.81
CA TYR A 71 7.64 10.42 24.52
C TYR A 71 6.91 11.17 23.42
N PRO A 72 6.56 12.46 23.61
CA PRO A 72 5.89 13.24 22.57
C PRO A 72 6.86 13.51 21.40
N ALA A 73 6.97 12.52 20.51
CA ALA A 73 7.72 12.64 19.28
C ALA A 73 6.77 12.71 18.10
N ASP A 74 6.93 13.73 17.28
CA ASP A 74 6.26 13.88 16.00
C ASP A 74 7.22 13.40 14.89
N VAL A 75 7.03 12.16 14.45
CA VAL A 75 7.77 11.59 13.31
C VAL A 75 6.91 11.71 12.08
N ARG A 76 7.40 12.43 11.07
CA ARG A 76 6.68 12.63 9.80
C ARG A 76 7.39 11.92 8.66
N LYS A 77 6.61 11.27 7.82
CA LYS A 77 7.12 10.41 6.76
C LYS A 77 6.24 10.44 5.51
N ILE A 78 6.88 10.13 4.39
CA ILE A 78 6.25 9.99 3.08
C ILE A 78 6.49 8.56 2.62
N PRO A 79 5.47 7.69 2.62
CA PRO A 79 5.57 6.38 2.00
C PRO A 79 5.58 6.50 0.47
N VAL A 80 6.41 5.67 -0.19
CA VAL A 80 6.44 5.51 -1.65
C VAL A 80 6.60 4.02 -1.94
N TYR A 81 5.64 3.41 -2.64
CA TYR A 81 5.61 1.97 -2.81
C TYR A 81 4.94 1.54 -4.11
N GLY A 82 5.31 0.35 -4.57
CA GLY A 82 4.53 -0.41 -5.54
C GLY A 82 3.51 -1.29 -4.83
N PHE A 83 2.37 -1.54 -5.47
CA PHE A 83 1.38 -2.46 -4.93
C PHE A 83 0.83 -3.41 -5.97
N TYR A 84 0.39 -4.57 -5.49
CA TYR A 84 -0.43 -5.53 -6.20
C TYR A 84 -1.68 -5.82 -5.38
N ARG A 85 -2.86 -5.75 -6.01
CA ARG A 85 -4.15 -6.08 -5.41
C ARG A 85 -4.89 -7.07 -6.29
N ARG A 86 -5.50 -8.08 -5.68
CA ARG A 86 -6.37 -9.02 -6.38
C ARG A 86 -7.73 -9.06 -5.73
N TYR A 87 -8.77 -8.96 -6.56
CA TYR A 87 -10.16 -9.06 -6.14
C TYR A 87 -10.71 -10.45 -6.40
N PHE A 88 -11.60 -10.89 -5.49
CA PHE A 88 -12.37 -12.13 -5.58
C PHE A 88 -13.85 -11.78 -5.40
N PRO A 89 -14.62 -11.61 -6.50
CA PRO A 89 -16.03 -11.27 -6.43
C PRO A 89 -16.83 -12.36 -5.73
N LEU A 90 -17.69 -11.98 -4.76
CA LEU A 90 -18.55 -12.88 -4.02
C LEU A 90 -19.99 -12.78 -4.49
N GLY A 91 -20.63 -13.94 -4.68
CA GLY A 91 -22.03 -14.06 -5.02
C GLY A 91 -22.39 -13.59 -6.44
N GLN A 92 -23.63 -13.86 -6.85
CA GLN A 92 -24.10 -13.57 -8.21
C GLN A 92 -24.14 -12.07 -8.54
N LYS A 93 -24.48 -11.22 -7.57
CA LYS A 93 -24.56 -9.76 -7.75
C LYS A 93 -23.20 -9.05 -7.72
N LYS A 94 -22.13 -9.76 -7.37
CA LYS A 94 -20.74 -9.24 -7.28
C LYS A 94 -20.63 -7.91 -6.53
N ARG A 95 -21.50 -7.66 -5.54
CA ARG A 95 -21.46 -6.44 -4.71
C ARG A 95 -20.38 -6.52 -3.64
N PHE A 96 -20.15 -7.71 -3.10
CA PHE A 96 -19.09 -7.96 -2.14
C PHE A 96 -17.87 -8.51 -2.86
N LEU A 97 -16.70 -8.00 -2.50
CA LEU A 97 -15.42 -8.42 -3.04
C LEU A 97 -14.53 -8.77 -1.85
N LEU A 98 -13.97 -9.96 -1.82
CA LEU A 98 -12.77 -10.18 -1.05
C LEU A 98 -11.59 -9.63 -1.84
N PHE A 99 -10.56 -9.17 -1.17
CA PHE A 99 -9.32 -8.79 -1.83
C PHE A 99 -8.11 -9.07 -0.95
N GLY A 100 -6.96 -9.23 -1.60
CA GLY A 100 -5.67 -9.21 -0.97
C GLY A 100 -4.81 -8.15 -1.65
N GLU A 101 -4.15 -7.32 -0.86
CA GLU A 101 -3.17 -6.35 -1.34
C GLU A 101 -1.82 -6.62 -0.71
N ALA A 102 -0.76 -6.58 -1.52
CA ALA A 102 0.62 -6.59 -1.07
C ALA A 102 1.30 -5.31 -1.53
N THR A 103 2.08 -4.67 -0.66
CA THR A 103 2.87 -3.49 -0.99
C THR A 103 4.35 -3.72 -0.70
N LEU A 104 5.21 -3.07 -1.48
CA LEU A 104 6.65 -3.04 -1.24
C LEU A 104 7.22 -1.69 -1.68
N GLY A 105 8.01 -1.07 -0.82
CA GLY A 105 8.59 0.23 -1.10
C GLY A 105 9.43 0.77 0.04
N GLY A 106 9.39 2.07 0.25
CA GLY A 106 10.11 2.74 1.31
C GLY A 106 9.30 3.87 1.95
N GLU A 107 9.73 4.27 3.12
CA GLU A 107 9.26 5.46 3.82
C GLU A 107 10.40 6.45 3.94
N TYR A 108 10.20 7.65 3.44
CA TYR A 108 11.11 8.77 3.62
C TYR A 108 10.76 9.51 4.90
N VAL A 109 11.55 9.32 5.94
CA VAL A 109 11.41 10.04 7.21
C VAL A 109 12.15 11.37 7.10
N TYR A 110 11.40 12.47 7.11
CA TYR A 110 11.98 13.80 6.88
C TYR A 110 11.96 14.72 8.10
N LYS A 111 11.18 14.39 9.12
CA LYS A 111 11.11 15.17 10.35
C LYS A 111 10.96 14.26 11.57
N ILE A 112 11.78 14.52 12.57
CA ILE A 112 11.61 13.98 13.92
C ILE A 112 11.70 15.19 14.85
N SER A 113 10.70 15.40 15.71
CA SER A 113 10.68 16.47 16.70
C SER A 113 10.22 15.92 18.04
N GLY A 114 10.69 16.52 19.15
CA GLY A 114 10.40 16.09 20.51
C GLY A 114 11.65 15.61 21.25
N HIS A 115 11.49 15.14 22.49
CA HIS A 115 12.57 14.73 23.39
C HIS A 115 13.40 13.53 22.90
N ILE A 116 12.96 12.87 21.83
CA ILE A 116 13.70 11.74 21.22
C ILE A 116 15.03 12.19 20.58
N GLN A 117 15.22 13.46 20.28
CA GLN A 117 16.50 13.96 19.74
C GLN A 117 17.69 13.78 20.71
N GLU A 118 17.42 13.58 22.00
CA GLU A 118 18.45 13.38 23.02
C GLU A 118 18.91 11.92 23.19
N VAL A 119 18.22 10.96 22.55
CA VAL A 119 18.62 9.55 22.57
C VAL A 119 19.69 9.34 21.50
N GLU A 120 20.94 9.08 21.93
CA GLU A 120 22.17 8.99 21.10
C GLU A 120 22.11 8.05 19.88
N ASN A 121 21.06 7.24 19.74
CA ASN A 121 20.92 6.23 18.69
C ASN A 121 19.93 6.60 17.56
N PHE A 122 19.34 7.79 17.57
CA PHE A 122 18.47 8.20 16.49
C PHE A 122 19.27 8.60 15.25
N LYS A 123 18.98 7.94 14.13
CA LYS A 123 19.55 8.30 12.83
C LYS A 123 19.25 9.78 12.53
N LYS A 124 20.28 10.50 12.08
CA LYS A 124 20.07 11.87 11.58
C LYS A 124 19.04 11.85 10.45
N THR A 125 17.99 12.65 10.55
CA THR A 125 17.05 12.89 9.44
C THR A 125 17.70 13.73 8.35
N PRO A 126 17.34 13.54 7.07
CA PRO A 126 16.36 12.57 6.56
C PRO A 126 16.97 11.17 6.31
N TYR A 127 16.13 10.12 6.34
CA TYR A 127 16.55 8.76 5.99
C TYR A 127 15.39 7.93 5.42
N TRP A 128 15.71 6.79 4.79
CA TRP A 128 14.75 5.84 4.26
C TRP A 128 14.63 4.60 5.13
N LYS A 129 13.41 4.13 5.36
CA LYS A 129 13.08 2.79 5.88
C LYS A 129 12.51 1.94 4.75
N LEU A 130 12.83 0.66 4.69
CA LEU A 130 12.12 -0.29 3.82
C LEU A 130 10.75 -0.58 4.44
N ARG A 131 9.71 -0.63 3.61
CA ARG A 131 8.34 -0.91 4.00
C ARG A 131 7.76 -2.02 3.13
N ALA A 132 7.07 -2.97 3.77
CA ALA A 132 6.22 -3.95 3.09
C ALA A 132 4.91 -4.07 3.86
N SER A 133 3.80 -4.40 3.19
CA SER A 133 2.54 -4.69 3.87
C SER A 133 1.73 -5.77 3.18
N LEU A 134 0.89 -6.46 3.98
CA LEU A 134 -0.14 -7.37 3.53
C LEU A 134 -1.48 -6.92 4.10
N THR A 135 -2.48 -6.82 3.24
CA THR A 135 -3.80 -6.27 3.56
C THR A 135 -4.89 -7.16 2.95
N PRO A 136 -5.30 -8.24 3.61
CA PRO A 136 -6.50 -8.97 3.23
C PRO A 136 -7.74 -8.18 3.68
N GLY A 137 -8.79 -8.11 2.84
CA GLY A 137 -9.95 -7.30 3.21
C GLY A 137 -11.22 -7.61 2.45
N ILE A 138 -12.25 -6.85 2.82
CA ILE A 138 -13.58 -6.90 2.21
C ILE A 138 -13.89 -5.53 1.63
N ALA A 139 -14.37 -5.49 0.39
CA ALA A 139 -14.87 -4.29 -0.25
C ALA A 139 -16.35 -4.44 -0.62
N LEU A 140 -17.08 -3.36 -0.43
CA LEU A 140 -18.48 -3.22 -0.85
C LEU A 140 -18.52 -2.32 -2.08
N ARG A 141 -19.00 -2.84 -3.20
CA ARG A 141 -19.23 -2.06 -4.42
C ARG A 141 -20.50 -1.21 -4.26
N LEU A 142 -20.33 0.10 -4.18
CA LEU A 142 -21.43 1.07 -4.07
C LEU A 142 -22.03 1.35 -5.45
N PHE A 143 -21.15 1.60 -6.43
CA PHE A 143 -21.51 1.88 -7.82
C PHE A 143 -20.70 0.97 -8.74
N ARG A 144 -20.97 1.05 -10.06
CA ARG A 144 -20.28 0.24 -11.05
C ARG A 144 -18.75 0.31 -10.92
N ASN A 145 -18.23 1.49 -10.62
CA ASN A 145 -16.82 1.80 -10.63
C ASN A 145 -16.26 2.21 -9.27
N THR A 146 -17.09 2.23 -8.21
CA THR A 146 -16.69 2.71 -6.88
C THR A 146 -16.95 1.65 -5.83
N SER A 147 -15.96 1.40 -4.99
CA SER A 147 -16.09 0.54 -3.82
C SER A 147 -15.44 1.17 -2.59
N ILE A 148 -16.02 0.90 -1.43
CA ILE A 148 -15.41 1.17 -0.12
C ILE A 148 -14.88 -0.12 0.46
N TYR A 149 -13.84 -0.06 1.28
CA TYR A 149 -13.29 -1.26 1.88
C TYR A 149 -12.78 -1.03 3.30
N LEU A 150 -12.73 -2.13 4.04
CA LEU A 150 -12.13 -2.23 5.36
C LEU A 150 -11.27 -3.51 5.40
N ALA A 151 -10.08 -3.40 5.97
CA ALA A 151 -9.14 -4.50 5.97
C ALA A 151 -8.20 -4.46 7.17
N PRO A 152 -7.95 -5.59 7.85
CA PRO A 152 -6.76 -5.71 8.67
C PRO A 152 -5.52 -5.59 7.81
N THR A 153 -4.48 -4.97 8.33
CA THR A 153 -3.22 -4.77 7.63
C THR A 153 -2.07 -5.12 8.57
N LEU A 154 -1.14 -5.91 8.07
CA LEU A 154 0.14 -6.12 8.71
C LEU A 154 1.20 -5.37 7.90
N GLU A 155 1.78 -4.37 8.52
CA GLU A 155 2.91 -3.61 7.98
C GLU A 155 4.21 -4.06 8.62
N VAL A 156 5.27 -4.14 7.83
CA VAL A 156 6.62 -4.50 8.26
C VAL A 156 7.58 -3.41 7.83
N LEU A 157 8.28 -2.84 8.77
CA LEU A 157 9.33 -1.83 8.56
C LEU A 157 10.70 -2.43 8.88
N HIS A 158 11.73 -1.99 8.16
CA HIS A 158 13.12 -2.38 8.48
C HIS A 158 13.79 -1.31 9.35
N PRO A 159 14.48 -1.66 10.44
CA PRO A 159 14.69 -2.99 11.03
C PRO A 159 13.38 -3.56 11.58
N LEU A 160 13.17 -4.87 11.50
CA LEU A 160 11.94 -5.66 11.69
C LEU A 160 10.99 -5.14 12.78
N GLU A 161 10.17 -4.15 12.43
CA GLU A 161 9.06 -3.64 13.22
C GLU A 161 7.76 -4.17 12.59
N PHE A 162 6.95 -4.88 13.36
CA PHE A 162 5.65 -5.39 12.93
C PHE A 162 4.56 -4.46 13.46
N LEU A 163 3.81 -3.87 12.56
CA LEU A 163 2.74 -2.92 12.87
C LEU A 163 1.40 -3.47 12.39
N PRO A 164 0.67 -4.22 13.25
CA PRO A 164 -0.71 -4.58 12.95
C PRO A 164 -1.60 -3.34 13.02
N GLY A 165 -2.54 -3.23 12.10
CA GLY A 165 -3.46 -2.10 12.05
C GLY A 165 -4.68 -2.39 11.19
N ILE A 166 -5.45 -1.34 10.93
CA ILE A 166 -6.65 -1.38 10.11
C ILE A 166 -6.49 -0.35 8.98
N THR A 167 -6.83 -0.77 7.78
CA THR A 167 -6.91 0.09 6.61
C THR A 167 -8.36 0.23 6.16
N ALA A 168 -8.80 1.45 5.96
CA ALA A 168 -10.08 1.77 5.33
C ALA A 168 -9.83 2.64 4.09
N GLY A 169 -10.65 2.50 3.06
CA GLY A 169 -10.45 3.30 1.86
C GLY A 169 -11.57 3.22 0.84
N VAL A 170 -11.38 3.98 -0.22
CA VAL A 170 -12.27 4.07 -1.38
C VAL A 170 -11.47 3.78 -2.64
N ASN A 171 -11.99 2.92 -3.50
CA ASN A 171 -11.43 2.66 -4.83
C ASN A 171 -12.40 3.19 -5.89
N VAL A 172 -11.86 3.85 -6.91
CA VAL A 172 -12.59 4.34 -8.09
C VAL A 172 -11.88 3.81 -9.33
N GLY A 173 -12.57 2.96 -10.10
CA GLY A 173 -12.11 2.46 -11.41
C GLY A 173 -12.90 3.12 -12.54
N PHE A 174 -12.37 3.11 -13.74
CA PHE A 174 -13.00 3.72 -14.93
C PHE A 174 -13.10 2.71 -16.08
#